data_6f969bcfc22c386771314a3624f97a7b
#
_entry.id   6f969bcfc22c386771314a3624f97a7b
#
_cell.length_a   1.000
_cell.length_b   1.000
_cell.length_c   1.000
_cell.angle_alpha   90.00
_cell.angle_beta   90.00
_cell.angle_gamma   90.00
#
_symmetry.space_group_name_H-M   'P 1'
#
loop_
_entity.id
_entity.type
_entity.pdbx_description
1 polymer ?
#
loop_
_entity_poly.entity_id
_entity_poly.type
_entity_poly.pdbx_seq_one_letter_code
_entity_poly.pdbx_strand_id
1 'polypeptide(L)'
;MATTADIKKGLCIRFNHDIYKIIEFLHVKPGKGPAFVRTKLKSVTTGKILDNTFSAGHKIEDVRVETRSFQYLYAEGDQFVFMNNEDYNQVHIRKDMLDYPDLLKEGETVMVIFNAEDETPLSVEMPANVILTVTHVEPGGKGNTATNATKPATVETGAVVNVPLFINEGDRIKVETEKGTYVERMKDLSLIHISEPT
;
A
#
# COMPACT_ATOMS: atom_id res chain seq x y z
N MET A 1 -3.69 10.00 -27.70
CA MET A 1 -3.78 11.17 -26.81
C MET A 1 -5.23 11.46 -26.46
N ALA A 2 -5.46 11.72 -25.19
CA ALA A 2 -6.78 12.06 -24.67
C ALA A 2 -6.96 13.59 -24.58
N THR A 3 -8.17 14.02 -24.35
CA THR A 3 -8.51 15.42 -24.04
C THR A 3 -9.31 15.48 -22.76
N THR A 4 -9.65 16.67 -22.29
CA THR A 4 -10.49 16.84 -21.09
C THR A 4 -11.87 16.17 -21.23
N ALA A 5 -12.34 15.92 -22.46
CA ALA A 5 -13.58 15.21 -22.68
C ALA A 5 -13.49 13.72 -22.25
N ASP A 6 -12.29 13.17 -22.22
CA ASP A 6 -12.03 11.77 -21.86
C ASP A 6 -11.80 11.58 -20.35
N ILE A 7 -11.78 12.68 -19.59
CA ILE A 7 -11.57 12.61 -18.14
C ILE A 7 -12.68 11.80 -17.48
N LYS A 8 -12.26 10.78 -16.74
CA LYS A 8 -13.13 9.93 -15.94
C LYS A 8 -12.38 9.46 -14.71
N LYS A 9 -13.11 9.06 -13.69
CA LYS A 9 -12.52 8.50 -12.48
C LYS A 9 -11.74 7.22 -12.82
N GLY A 10 -10.50 7.17 -12.37
CA GLY A 10 -9.61 6.03 -12.62
C GLY A 10 -8.66 6.20 -13.80
N LEU A 11 -8.88 7.22 -14.65
CA LEU A 11 -7.95 7.49 -15.74
C LEU A 11 -6.59 7.90 -15.18
N CYS A 12 -5.52 7.30 -15.70
CA CYS A 12 -4.14 7.66 -15.35
C CYS A 12 -3.56 8.55 -16.42
N ILE A 13 -2.91 9.63 -16.00
CA ILE A 13 -2.35 10.63 -16.89
C ILE A 13 -0.92 10.98 -16.49
N ARG A 14 -0.11 11.39 -17.46
CA ARG A 14 1.21 11.95 -17.19
C ARG A 14 1.04 13.43 -16.86
N PHE A 15 1.54 13.84 -15.71
CA PHE A 15 1.43 15.22 -15.23
C PHE A 15 2.60 15.51 -14.29
N ASN A 16 3.27 16.68 -14.47
CA ASN A 16 4.41 17.09 -13.64
C ASN A 16 5.50 16.01 -13.49
N HIS A 17 5.86 15.34 -14.59
CA HIS A 17 6.90 14.30 -14.62
C HIS A 17 6.58 13.05 -13.76
N ASP A 18 5.30 12.82 -13.50
CA ASP A 18 4.82 11.68 -12.73
C ASP A 18 3.52 11.17 -13.35
N ILE A 19 3.03 10.05 -12.83
CA ILE A 19 1.77 9.47 -13.26
C ILE A 19 0.75 9.69 -12.16
N TYR A 20 -0.38 10.30 -12.50
CA TYR A 20 -1.47 10.60 -11.59
C TYR A 20 -2.74 9.88 -12.03
N LYS A 21 -3.47 9.38 -11.04
CA LYS A 21 -4.80 8.81 -11.23
C LYS A 21 -5.84 9.86 -10.89
N ILE A 22 -6.81 10.06 -11.76
CA ILE A 22 -7.91 10.98 -11.50
C ILE A 22 -8.88 10.30 -10.54
N ILE A 23 -9.01 10.85 -9.33
CA ILE A 23 -9.88 10.30 -8.30
C ILE A 23 -11.21 11.02 -8.20
N GLU A 24 -11.25 12.30 -8.56
CA GLU A 24 -12.49 13.10 -8.65
C GLU A 24 -12.36 14.10 -9.79
N PHE A 25 -13.48 14.44 -10.40
CA PHE A 25 -13.54 15.48 -11.43
C PHE A 25 -14.90 16.14 -11.48
N LEU A 26 -14.92 17.38 -11.98
CA LEU A 26 -16.14 18.15 -12.18
C LEU A 26 -15.98 19.04 -13.43
N HIS A 27 -16.87 18.84 -14.41
CA HIS A 27 -16.95 19.71 -15.57
C HIS A 27 -17.76 20.94 -15.19
N VAL A 28 -17.19 22.13 -15.43
CA VAL A 28 -17.82 23.40 -15.13
C VAL A 28 -17.97 24.24 -16.39
N LYS A 29 -19.19 24.67 -16.66
CA LYS A 29 -19.52 25.63 -17.72
C LYS A 29 -20.03 26.90 -17.07
N PRO A 30 -19.15 27.90 -16.82
CA PRO A 30 -19.61 29.14 -16.20
C PRO A 30 -20.49 29.92 -17.16
N GLY A 31 -21.39 30.75 -16.63
CA GLY A 31 -22.23 31.62 -17.46
C GLY A 31 -21.43 32.68 -18.24
N LYS A 32 -20.25 33.03 -17.75
CA LYS A 32 -19.28 33.88 -18.43
C LYS A 32 -17.90 33.24 -18.32
N GLY A 33 -17.20 33.16 -19.43
CA GLY A 33 -15.87 32.60 -19.48
C GLY A 33 -15.80 31.18 -20.07
N PRO A 34 -14.59 30.64 -20.29
CA PRO A 34 -14.40 29.33 -20.90
C PRO A 34 -14.74 28.21 -19.91
N ALA A 35 -15.21 27.11 -20.44
CA ALA A 35 -15.44 25.88 -19.66
C ALA A 35 -14.12 25.31 -19.17
N PHE A 36 -14.16 24.63 -18.03
CA PHE A 36 -12.99 23.99 -17.45
C PHE A 36 -13.39 22.71 -16.70
N VAL A 37 -12.40 21.88 -16.36
CA VAL A 37 -12.58 20.66 -15.60
C VAL A 37 -11.71 20.75 -14.35
N ARG A 38 -12.34 20.72 -13.19
CA ARG A 38 -11.62 20.57 -11.91
C ARG A 38 -11.32 19.10 -11.70
N THR A 39 -10.09 18.80 -11.32
CA THR A 39 -9.69 17.41 -11.07
C THR A 39 -8.97 17.31 -9.73
N LYS A 40 -9.16 16.19 -9.07
CA LYS A 40 -8.35 15.77 -7.95
C LYS A 40 -7.49 14.59 -8.42
N LEU A 41 -6.18 14.76 -8.31
CA LEU A 41 -5.19 13.82 -8.83
C LEU A 41 -4.43 13.18 -7.69
N LYS A 42 -4.27 11.86 -7.77
CA LYS A 42 -3.44 11.10 -6.80
C LYS A 42 -2.24 10.53 -7.53
N SER A 43 -1.03 10.86 -7.06
CA SER A 43 0.18 10.27 -7.60
C SER A 43 0.18 8.76 -7.41
N VAL A 44 0.41 8.02 -8.49
CA VAL A 44 0.50 6.56 -8.43
C VAL A 44 1.78 6.13 -7.73
N THR A 45 2.86 6.92 -7.83
CA THR A 45 4.16 6.59 -7.24
C THR A 45 4.28 7.00 -5.78
N THR A 46 3.80 8.19 -5.41
CA THR A 46 3.99 8.75 -4.06
C THR A 46 2.73 8.74 -3.20
N GLY A 47 1.55 8.57 -3.80
CA GLY A 47 0.28 8.65 -3.08
C GLY A 47 -0.19 10.07 -2.77
N LYS A 48 0.59 11.09 -3.07
CA LYS A 48 0.21 12.49 -2.82
C LYS A 48 -0.99 12.90 -3.66
N ILE A 49 -1.87 13.69 -3.06
CA ILE A 49 -3.07 14.20 -3.72
C ILE A 49 -2.90 15.69 -3.97
N LEU A 50 -3.26 16.12 -5.18
CA LEU A 50 -3.30 17.52 -5.53
C LEU A 50 -4.53 17.83 -6.38
N ASP A 51 -4.92 19.09 -6.38
CA ASP A 51 -5.99 19.59 -7.22
C ASP A 51 -5.39 20.28 -8.45
N ASN A 52 -5.96 20.04 -9.61
CA ASN A 52 -5.59 20.75 -10.84
C ASN A 52 -6.82 21.00 -11.69
N THR A 53 -6.83 22.18 -12.33
CA THR A 53 -7.91 22.59 -13.22
C THR A 53 -7.37 22.63 -14.65
N PHE A 54 -8.03 21.90 -15.54
CA PHE A 54 -7.71 21.89 -16.97
C PHE A 54 -8.72 22.73 -17.75
N SER A 55 -8.26 23.52 -18.68
CA SER A 55 -9.14 24.20 -19.64
C SER A 55 -9.85 23.17 -20.52
N ALA A 56 -11.11 23.38 -20.84
CA ALA A 56 -11.83 22.48 -21.72
C ALA A 56 -11.10 22.34 -23.08
N GLY A 57 -10.97 21.11 -23.55
CA GLY A 57 -10.24 20.79 -24.77
C GLY A 57 -8.73 20.66 -24.62
N HIS A 58 -8.19 20.84 -23.41
CA HIS A 58 -6.76 20.63 -23.14
C HIS A 58 -6.36 19.19 -23.47
N LYS A 59 -5.22 19.03 -24.14
CA LYS A 59 -4.69 17.70 -24.44
C LYS A 59 -4.08 17.09 -23.19
N ILE A 60 -4.38 15.84 -22.96
CA ILE A 60 -3.91 15.06 -21.81
C ILE A 60 -3.18 13.82 -22.33
N GLU A 61 -2.02 13.54 -21.77
CA GLU A 61 -1.29 12.32 -22.07
C GLU A 61 -1.78 11.21 -21.12
N ASP A 62 -2.64 10.34 -21.63
CA ASP A 62 -3.12 9.18 -20.89
C ASP A 62 -2.05 8.10 -20.85
N VAL A 63 -1.98 7.36 -19.75
CA VAL A 63 -1.01 6.28 -19.52
C VAL A 63 -1.76 5.02 -19.17
N ARG A 64 -1.42 3.93 -19.85
CA ARG A 64 -1.98 2.63 -19.53
C ARG A 64 -1.28 2.05 -18.30
N VAL A 65 -2.05 1.84 -17.23
CA VAL A 65 -1.57 1.32 -15.97
C VAL A 65 -2.28 0.00 -15.68
N GLU A 66 -1.52 -1.02 -15.33
CA GLU A 66 -2.05 -2.33 -14.95
C GLU A 66 -1.64 -2.67 -13.53
N THR A 67 -2.57 -3.28 -12.80
CA THR A 67 -2.31 -3.84 -11.47
C THR A 67 -2.15 -5.34 -11.60
N ARG A 68 -1.01 -5.86 -11.12
CA ARG A 68 -0.67 -7.28 -11.22
C ARG A 68 -0.36 -7.84 -9.84
N SER A 69 -0.73 -9.11 -9.63
CA SER A 69 -0.52 -9.81 -8.37
C SER A 69 0.85 -10.47 -8.34
N PHE A 70 1.60 -10.21 -7.26
CA PHE A 70 2.93 -10.78 -7.02
C PHE A 70 3.02 -11.37 -5.63
N GLN A 71 3.89 -12.36 -5.49
CA GLN A 71 4.23 -12.94 -4.20
C GLN A 71 5.64 -12.51 -3.79
N TYR A 72 5.79 -12.04 -2.56
CA TYR A 72 7.10 -11.71 -2.03
C TYR A 72 7.89 -12.97 -1.75
N LEU A 73 9.10 -13.07 -2.29
CA LEU A 73 9.96 -14.23 -2.12
C LEU A 73 11.03 -13.99 -1.05
N TYR A 74 11.90 -13.00 -1.26
CA TYR A 74 13.01 -12.71 -0.35
C TYR A 74 13.57 -11.31 -0.60
N ALA A 75 14.40 -10.85 0.35
CA ALA A 75 15.12 -9.59 0.23
C ALA A 75 16.52 -9.84 -0.31
N GLU A 76 16.98 -8.95 -1.18
CA GLU A 76 18.34 -8.98 -1.74
C GLU A 76 18.91 -7.55 -1.69
N GLY A 77 19.75 -7.28 -0.69
CA GLY A 77 20.28 -5.94 -0.48
C GLY A 77 19.19 -4.91 -0.19
N ASP A 78 19.12 -3.87 -1.01
CA ASP A 78 18.10 -2.81 -0.92
C ASP A 78 16.86 -3.09 -1.75
N GLN A 79 16.74 -4.30 -2.28
CA GLN A 79 15.63 -4.71 -3.13
C GLN A 79 14.89 -5.89 -2.55
N PHE A 80 13.61 -5.98 -2.90
CA PHE A 80 12.80 -7.17 -2.69
C PHE A 80 12.61 -7.90 -4.01
N VAL A 81 12.61 -9.22 -3.96
CA VAL A 81 12.32 -10.07 -5.12
C VAL A 81 10.89 -10.57 -5.01
N PHE A 82 10.12 -10.29 -6.04
CA PHE A 82 8.73 -10.72 -6.16
C PHE A 82 8.55 -11.63 -7.37
N MET A 83 7.61 -12.56 -7.26
CA MET A 83 7.26 -13.46 -8.35
C MET A 83 5.82 -13.19 -8.79
N ASN A 84 5.62 -13.01 -10.09
CA ASN A 84 4.31 -12.85 -10.68
C ASN A 84 3.50 -14.13 -10.49
N ASN A 85 2.28 -14.01 -9.96
CA ASN A 85 1.43 -15.16 -9.68
C ASN A 85 0.86 -15.82 -10.95
N GLU A 86 0.89 -15.15 -12.09
CA GLU A 86 0.39 -15.69 -13.36
C GLU A 86 1.47 -16.40 -14.17
N ASP A 87 2.59 -15.73 -14.41
CA ASP A 87 3.64 -16.25 -15.31
C ASP A 87 4.92 -16.69 -14.57
N TYR A 88 4.97 -16.52 -13.24
CA TYR A 88 6.09 -16.87 -12.37
C TYR A 88 7.41 -16.13 -12.66
N ASN A 89 7.36 -15.07 -13.47
CA ASN A 89 8.51 -14.20 -13.68
C ASN A 89 8.84 -13.42 -12.41
N GLN A 90 10.12 -13.26 -12.15
CA GLN A 90 10.61 -12.52 -11.00
C GLN A 90 10.95 -11.09 -11.37
N VAL A 91 10.63 -10.16 -10.47
CA VAL A 91 11.01 -8.76 -10.58
C VAL A 91 11.70 -8.31 -9.31
N HIS A 92 12.64 -7.38 -9.46
CA HIS A 92 13.33 -6.73 -8.34
C HIS A 92 12.74 -5.34 -8.14
N ILE A 93 12.26 -5.08 -6.93
CA ILE A 93 11.65 -3.79 -6.59
C ILE A 93 12.39 -3.22 -5.39
N ARG A 94 12.77 -1.95 -5.45
CA ARG A 94 13.47 -1.28 -4.36
C ARG A 94 12.58 -1.18 -3.13
N LYS A 95 13.17 -1.39 -1.97
CA LYS A 95 12.45 -1.33 -0.68
C LYS A 95 11.81 0.03 -0.43
N ASP A 96 12.41 1.12 -0.95
CA ASP A 96 11.89 2.47 -0.78
C ASP A 96 10.58 2.74 -1.56
N MET A 97 10.16 1.83 -2.43
CA MET A 97 8.87 1.90 -3.09
C MET A 97 7.72 1.41 -2.22
N LEU A 98 7.99 0.83 -1.06
CA LEU A 98 7.01 0.41 -0.08
C LEU A 98 7.05 1.35 1.12
N ASP A 99 5.88 1.68 1.68
CA ASP A 99 5.80 2.57 2.84
C ASP A 99 6.37 1.91 4.11
N TYR A 100 6.06 0.63 4.31
CA TYR A 100 6.54 -0.13 5.46
C TYR A 100 7.11 -1.48 4.99
N PRO A 101 8.30 -1.45 4.36
CA PRO A 101 8.87 -2.69 3.81
C PRO A 101 9.15 -3.74 4.88
N ASP A 102 9.43 -3.32 6.11
CA ASP A 102 9.73 -4.22 7.22
C ASP A 102 8.50 -5.02 7.70
N LEU A 103 7.30 -4.66 7.28
CA LEU A 103 6.09 -5.40 7.61
C LEU A 103 5.80 -6.53 6.62
N LEU A 104 6.53 -6.59 5.51
CA LEU A 104 6.29 -7.57 4.47
C LEU A 104 6.95 -8.90 4.83
N LYS A 105 6.13 -9.93 4.91
CA LYS A 105 6.55 -11.30 5.22
C LYS A 105 6.69 -12.13 3.95
N GLU A 106 7.65 -13.04 3.93
CA GLU A 106 7.81 -13.99 2.82
C GLU A 106 6.52 -14.75 2.57
N GLY A 107 6.16 -14.87 1.30
CA GLY A 107 4.94 -15.55 0.88
C GLY A 107 3.71 -14.66 0.79
N GLU A 108 3.78 -13.41 1.28
CA GLU A 108 2.66 -12.49 1.19
C GLU A 108 2.42 -12.05 -0.26
N THR A 109 1.15 -11.90 -0.59
CA THR A 109 0.72 -11.38 -1.89
C THR A 109 0.60 -9.87 -1.83
N VAL A 110 1.20 -9.20 -2.80
CA VAL A 110 1.09 -7.76 -2.99
C VAL A 110 0.55 -7.46 -4.38
N MET A 111 -0.02 -6.28 -4.54
CA MET A 111 -0.42 -5.79 -5.86
C MET A 111 0.61 -4.76 -6.31
N VAL A 112 1.17 -4.96 -7.49
CA VAL A 112 2.14 -4.03 -8.08
C VAL A 112 1.50 -3.33 -9.24
N ILE A 113 1.58 -2.01 -9.23
CA ILE A 113 1.06 -1.17 -10.29
C ILE A 113 2.18 -0.92 -11.30
N PHE A 114 1.94 -1.30 -12.54
CA PHE A 114 2.89 -1.17 -13.65
C PHE A 114 2.43 -0.13 -14.66
N ASN A 115 3.39 0.59 -15.22
CA ASN A 115 3.17 1.25 -16.49
C ASN A 115 3.25 0.17 -17.58
N ALA A 116 2.10 -0.13 -18.20
CA ALA A 116 2.02 -1.21 -19.17
C ALA A 116 2.69 -0.88 -20.51
N GLU A 117 3.00 0.39 -20.76
CA GLU A 117 3.67 0.81 -21.99
C GLU A 117 5.15 0.44 -22.00
N ASP A 118 5.84 0.63 -20.87
CA ASP A 118 7.27 0.34 -20.73
C ASP A 118 7.58 -0.76 -19.72
N GLU A 119 6.56 -1.40 -19.15
CA GLU A 119 6.69 -2.51 -18.20
C GLU A 119 7.49 -2.13 -16.94
N THR A 120 7.39 -0.89 -16.49
CA THR A 120 8.06 -0.43 -15.27
C THR A 120 7.11 -0.49 -14.07
N PRO A 121 7.59 -0.97 -12.90
CA PRO A 121 6.80 -0.89 -11.68
C PRO A 121 6.71 0.55 -11.18
N LEU A 122 5.51 1.01 -10.84
CA LEU A 122 5.25 2.36 -10.37
C LEU A 122 5.05 2.43 -8.86
N SER A 123 4.35 1.46 -8.29
CA SER A 123 4.12 1.37 -6.85
C SER A 123 3.74 -0.03 -6.44
N VAL A 124 3.88 -0.31 -5.14
CA VAL A 124 3.50 -1.58 -4.53
C VAL A 124 2.41 -1.31 -3.51
N GLU A 125 1.28 -2.00 -3.66
CA GLU A 125 0.21 -1.96 -2.68
C GLU A 125 0.30 -3.21 -1.81
N MET A 126 0.61 -3.00 -0.54
CA MET A 126 0.64 -4.07 0.45
C MET A 126 -0.79 -4.47 0.84
N PRO A 127 -1.01 -5.69 1.33
CA PRO A 127 -2.29 -6.01 1.96
C PRO A 127 -2.62 -4.99 3.05
N ALA A 128 -3.89 -4.68 3.24
CA ALA A 128 -4.30 -3.69 4.24
C ALA A 128 -3.82 -4.05 5.65
N ASN A 129 -3.76 -5.35 5.94
CA ASN A 129 -3.28 -5.87 7.22
C ASN A 129 -2.38 -7.09 6.98
N VAL A 130 -1.43 -7.28 7.87
CA VAL A 130 -0.57 -8.46 7.90
C VAL A 130 -0.61 -9.10 9.29
N ILE A 131 -0.44 -10.42 9.33
CA ILE A 131 -0.37 -11.18 10.58
C ILE A 131 1.08 -11.54 10.84
N LEU A 132 1.62 -11.06 11.94
CA LEU A 132 3.03 -11.25 12.29
C LEU A 132 3.15 -11.81 13.71
N THR A 133 4.12 -12.70 13.89
CA THR A 133 4.43 -13.28 15.20
C THR A 133 5.40 -12.37 15.94
N VAL A 134 5.11 -12.09 17.19
CA VAL A 134 5.98 -11.31 18.08
C VAL A 134 7.15 -12.18 18.51
N THR A 135 8.37 -11.71 18.25
CA THR A 135 9.60 -12.44 18.62
C THR A 135 10.24 -11.91 19.88
N HIS A 136 10.04 -10.64 20.20
CA HIS A 136 10.60 -10.01 21.39
C HIS A 136 9.71 -8.86 21.85
N VAL A 137 9.55 -8.71 23.17
CA VAL A 137 8.88 -7.54 23.76
C VAL A 137 9.80 -6.90 24.79
N GLU A 138 9.81 -5.59 24.83
CA GLU A 138 10.49 -4.84 25.88
C GLU A 138 9.54 -4.70 27.06
N PRO A 139 10.08 -4.69 28.31
CA PRO A 139 9.23 -4.43 29.47
C PRO A 139 8.60 -3.05 29.38
N GLY A 140 7.31 -2.98 29.64
CA GLY A 140 6.59 -1.72 29.70
C GLY A 140 7.21 -0.81 30.78
N GLY A 141 7.33 0.48 30.47
CA GLY A 141 7.89 1.44 31.40
C GLY A 141 7.15 1.45 32.73
N LYS A 142 7.88 1.35 33.82
CA LYS A 142 7.32 1.48 35.17
C LYS A 142 6.73 2.86 35.36
N GLY A 143 5.46 2.93 35.74
CA GLY A 143 4.82 4.19 36.08
C GLY A 143 3.80 4.72 35.09
N ASN A 144 3.59 4.03 33.97
CA ASN A 144 2.60 4.44 32.99
C ASN A 144 1.26 3.81 33.34
N THR A 145 0.44 4.54 34.12
CA THR A 145 -0.91 4.12 34.52
C THR A 145 -1.97 4.53 33.51
N ALA A 146 -1.55 5.09 32.34
CA ALA A 146 -2.50 5.50 31.30
C ALA A 146 -3.23 4.29 30.71
N THR A 147 -4.50 4.44 30.44
CA THR A 147 -5.37 3.39 29.88
C THR A 147 -4.93 2.89 28.52
N ASN A 148 -4.05 3.63 27.84
CA ASN A 148 -3.51 3.29 26.50
C ASN A 148 -2.01 3.04 26.54
N ALA A 149 -1.49 2.47 27.63
CA ALA A 149 -0.08 2.14 27.73
C ALA A 149 0.32 1.08 26.68
N THR A 150 1.41 1.35 25.98
CA THR A 150 1.96 0.44 24.98
C THR A 150 3.42 0.14 25.27
N LYS A 151 3.93 -0.91 24.63
CA LYS A 151 5.34 -1.28 24.68
C LYS A 151 5.83 -1.65 23.29
N PRO A 152 7.12 -1.44 22.98
CA PRO A 152 7.67 -1.90 21.71
C PRO A 152 7.71 -3.44 21.65
N ALA A 153 7.28 -3.98 20.52
CA ALA A 153 7.39 -5.41 20.23
C ALA A 153 8.09 -5.58 18.88
N THR A 154 9.08 -6.45 18.86
CA THR A 154 9.74 -6.86 17.62
C THR A 154 8.99 -8.05 17.04
N VAL A 155 8.67 -7.99 15.75
CA VAL A 155 7.97 -9.05 15.04
C VAL A 155 8.94 -9.86 14.18
N GLU A 156 8.46 -10.97 13.64
CA GLU A 156 9.27 -11.94 12.89
C GLU A 156 10.03 -11.36 11.69
N THR A 157 9.55 -10.25 11.13
CA THR A 157 10.20 -9.56 10.01
C THR A 157 11.30 -8.60 10.46
N GLY A 158 11.47 -8.41 11.76
CA GLY A 158 12.42 -7.44 12.33
C GLY A 158 11.82 -6.06 12.58
N ALA A 159 10.60 -5.81 12.17
CA ALA A 159 9.92 -4.53 12.42
C ALA A 159 9.57 -4.38 13.89
N VAL A 160 9.51 -3.14 14.36
CA VAL A 160 9.08 -2.82 15.72
C VAL A 160 7.71 -2.16 15.67
N VAL A 161 6.77 -2.70 16.42
CA VAL A 161 5.39 -2.22 16.49
C VAL A 161 5.03 -1.96 17.94
N ASN A 162 4.39 -0.82 18.22
CA ASN A 162 3.88 -0.53 19.56
C ASN A 162 2.60 -1.34 19.80
N VAL A 163 2.62 -2.16 20.87
CA VAL A 163 1.53 -3.07 21.19
C VAL A 163 1.03 -2.84 22.62
N PRO A 164 -0.21 -3.23 22.95
CA PRO A 164 -0.68 -3.20 24.33
C PRO A 164 0.19 -4.03 25.27
N LEU A 165 0.19 -3.69 26.55
CA LEU A 165 1.05 -4.35 27.54
C LEU A 165 0.79 -5.85 27.70
N PHE A 166 -0.40 -6.34 27.35
CA PHE A 166 -0.75 -7.75 27.49
C PHE A 166 -0.15 -8.64 26.38
N ILE A 167 0.44 -8.07 25.35
CA ILE A 167 1.05 -8.84 24.26
C ILE A 167 2.37 -9.45 24.73
N ASN A 168 2.56 -10.74 24.46
CA ASN A 168 3.74 -11.51 24.83
C ASN A 168 4.47 -12.06 23.62
N GLU A 169 5.71 -12.48 23.83
CA GLU A 169 6.47 -13.21 22.82
C GLU A 169 5.69 -14.48 22.40
N GLY A 170 5.66 -14.74 21.10
CA GLY A 170 4.90 -15.84 20.53
C GLY A 170 3.48 -15.50 20.12
N ASP A 171 2.95 -14.36 20.57
CA ASP A 171 1.63 -13.92 20.15
C ASP A 171 1.64 -13.51 18.68
N ARG A 172 0.55 -13.79 18.00
CA ARG A 172 0.33 -13.35 16.62
C ARG A 172 -0.53 -12.10 16.65
N ILE A 173 -0.07 -11.06 15.99
CA ILE A 173 -0.76 -9.78 15.97
C ILE A 173 -1.10 -9.38 14.53
N LYS A 174 -2.21 -8.67 14.40
CA LYS A 174 -2.63 -8.05 13.15
C LYS A 174 -2.13 -6.62 13.14
N VAL A 175 -1.42 -6.24 12.09
CA VAL A 175 -0.82 -4.92 11.92
C VAL A 175 -1.39 -4.29 10.66
N GLU A 176 -1.87 -3.06 10.78
CA GLU A 176 -2.30 -2.25 9.63
C GLU A 176 -1.06 -1.76 8.88
N THR A 177 -0.97 -2.07 7.60
CA THR A 177 0.23 -1.78 6.80
C THR A 177 0.35 -0.32 6.38
N GLU A 178 -0.77 0.41 6.30
CA GLU A 178 -0.76 1.82 5.93
C GLU A 178 -0.06 2.70 6.96
N LYS A 179 -0.23 2.38 8.24
CA LYS A 179 0.31 3.17 9.36
C LYS A 179 1.36 2.42 10.17
N GLY A 180 1.52 1.12 9.93
CA GLY A 180 2.41 0.27 10.73
C GLY A 180 1.96 0.10 12.17
N THR A 181 0.65 0.12 12.43
CA THR A 181 0.09 0.11 13.78
C THR A 181 -0.61 -1.20 14.11
N TYR A 182 -0.54 -1.56 15.40
CA TYR A 182 -1.24 -2.72 15.95
C TYR A 182 -2.76 -2.55 15.83
N VAL A 183 -3.44 -3.63 15.41
CA VAL A 183 -4.91 -3.68 15.32
C VAL A 183 -5.49 -4.56 16.41
N GLU A 184 -5.08 -5.83 16.45
CA GLU A 184 -5.60 -6.80 17.41
C GLU A 184 -4.66 -8.00 17.55
N ARG A 185 -4.81 -8.72 18.65
CA ARG A 185 -4.16 -10.02 18.83
C ARG A 185 -5.00 -11.09 18.15
N MET A 186 -4.37 -11.92 17.33
CA MET A 186 -5.04 -13.00 16.65
C MET A 186 -5.23 -14.18 17.59
N LYS A 187 -6.42 -14.75 17.58
CA LYS A 187 -6.70 -15.98 18.31
C LYS A 187 -6.00 -17.14 17.63
N ASP A 188 -5.51 -18.08 18.43
CA ASP A 188 -4.89 -19.28 17.91
C ASP A 188 -5.98 -20.20 17.34
N LEU A 189 -6.14 -20.17 16.01
CA LEU A 189 -7.10 -20.99 15.30
C LEU A 189 -6.65 -22.45 15.17
N SER A 190 -5.41 -22.77 15.52
CA SER A 190 -4.90 -24.13 15.42
C SER A 190 -5.65 -25.09 16.33
N LEU A 191 -6.14 -24.62 17.48
CA LEU A 191 -6.94 -25.41 18.40
C LEU A 191 -8.29 -25.80 17.81
N ILE A 192 -8.84 -25.01 16.92
CA ILE A 192 -10.13 -25.30 16.27
C ILE A 192 -9.96 -26.39 15.23
N HIS A 193 -8.85 -26.41 14.53
CA HIS A 193 -8.58 -27.43 13.50
C HIS A 193 -8.25 -28.80 14.11
N ILE A 194 -7.65 -28.82 15.28
CA ILE A 194 -7.32 -30.06 15.99
C ILE A 194 -8.57 -30.76 16.50
N SER A 195 -9.64 -30.01 16.75
CA SER A 195 -10.89 -30.54 17.29
C SER A 195 -11.82 -31.15 16.24
N GLU A 196 -11.50 -31.09 14.98
CA GLU A 196 -12.31 -31.75 13.95
C GLU A 196 -11.97 -33.23 13.86
N PRO A 197 -12.90 -34.11 14.31
CA PRO A 197 -12.73 -35.51 14.02
C PRO A 197 -12.97 -35.75 12.54
N THR A 198 -12.09 -36.45 11.97
CA THR A 198 -12.30 -36.95 10.61
C THR A 198 -13.37 -38.01 10.62
#